data_43e66a1986ee055992dbac74c53d4a53
#
_entry.id   43e66a1986ee055992dbac74c53d4a53
#
_cell.length_a   1.000
_cell.length_b   1.000
_cell.length_c   1.000
_cell.angle_alpha   90.00
_cell.angle_beta   90.00
_cell.angle_gamma   90.00
#
_symmetry.space_group_name_H-M   'P 1'
#
loop_
_entity.id
_entity.type
_entity.pdbx_description
1 polymer ?
#
loop_
_entity_poly.entity_id
_entity_poly.type
_entity_poly.pdbx_seq_one_letter_code
_entity_poly.pdbx_strand_id
1 'polypeptide(L)'
;MTIHWCGTGLSAIPGLRRLIIDGHDIVVWNRTIEKAISAVGDITKSIKEFDIHELKNCLGKGDIVVSMLPADWHVPLANLSLEKQSHFVSSSYISPEMRALHKEAVKANVCLVN
;
A
#
# COMPACT_ATOMS: atom_id res chain seq x y z
N MET A 1 0.01 13.96 3.05
CA MET A 1 0.18 12.50 3.20
C MET A 1 -0.73 11.77 2.22
N THR A 2 -0.17 10.89 1.45
CA THR A 2 -0.92 10.07 0.48
C THR A 2 -0.91 8.61 0.95
N ILE A 3 -2.05 7.94 0.80
CA ILE A 3 -2.17 6.51 1.03
C ILE A 3 -2.08 5.81 -0.32
N HIS A 4 -1.07 4.95 -0.48
CA HIS A 4 -0.91 4.11 -1.67
C HIS A 4 -1.48 2.73 -1.37
N TRP A 5 -2.66 2.46 -1.90
CA TRP A 5 -3.37 1.21 -1.63
C TRP A 5 -3.11 0.22 -2.77
N CYS A 6 -2.44 -0.87 -2.46
CA CYS A 6 -2.04 -1.88 -3.44
C CYS A 6 -2.90 -3.13 -3.31
N GLY A 7 -3.68 -3.42 -4.33
CA GLY A 7 -4.54 -4.60 -4.41
C GLY A 7 -6.02 -4.32 -4.18
N THR A 8 -6.86 -4.95 -4.99
CA THR A 8 -8.32 -4.77 -4.94
C THR A 8 -9.04 -6.13 -4.87
N GLY A 9 -8.55 -7.03 -4.00
CA GLY A 9 -9.24 -8.28 -3.71
C GLY A 9 -10.58 -8.01 -3.03
N LEU A 10 -11.50 -8.99 -3.10
CA LEU A 10 -12.88 -8.80 -2.62
C LEU A 10 -12.97 -8.34 -1.16
N SER A 11 -12.10 -8.85 -0.30
CA SER A 11 -12.11 -8.48 1.12
C SER A 11 -11.59 -7.07 1.39
N ALA A 12 -10.81 -6.50 0.47
CA ALA A 12 -10.22 -5.18 0.61
C ALA A 12 -11.15 -4.04 0.15
N ILE A 13 -12.10 -4.35 -0.74
CA ILE A 13 -12.91 -3.33 -1.41
C ILE A 13 -13.76 -2.49 -0.45
N PRO A 14 -14.50 -3.06 0.51
CA PRO A 14 -15.35 -2.24 1.39
C PRO A 14 -14.57 -1.20 2.18
N GLY A 15 -13.44 -1.57 2.76
CA GLY A 15 -12.60 -0.64 3.52
C GLY A 15 -11.98 0.43 2.64
N LEU A 16 -11.50 0.05 1.46
CA LEU A 16 -10.93 0.97 0.49
C LEU A 16 -11.97 2.01 0.05
N ARG A 17 -13.17 1.58 -0.32
CA ARG A 17 -14.25 2.47 -0.71
C ARG A 17 -14.60 3.44 0.41
N ARG A 18 -14.68 2.96 1.65
CA ARG A 18 -14.97 3.78 2.81
C ARG A 18 -13.95 4.91 2.98
N LEU A 19 -12.67 4.60 2.86
CA LEU A 19 -11.60 5.60 3.00
C LEU A 19 -11.65 6.64 1.88
N ILE A 20 -11.93 6.23 0.65
CA ILE A 20 -12.06 7.16 -0.48
C ILE A 20 -13.25 8.09 -0.28
N ILE A 21 -14.40 7.55 0.10
CA ILE A 21 -15.63 8.33 0.33
C ILE A 21 -15.43 9.32 1.49
N ASP A 22 -14.68 8.93 2.51
CA ASP A 22 -14.38 9.81 3.65
C ASP A 22 -13.38 10.93 3.31
N GLY A 23 -12.87 10.97 2.09
CA GLY A 23 -12.06 12.10 1.60
C GLY A 23 -10.55 11.96 1.80
N HIS A 24 -10.06 10.78 2.13
CA HIS A 24 -8.61 10.56 2.23
C HIS A 24 -7.95 10.61 0.85
N ASP A 25 -6.72 11.10 0.80
CA ASP A 25 -5.93 11.16 -0.43
C ASP A 25 -5.35 9.76 -0.71
N ILE A 26 -5.97 9.04 -1.63
CA ILE A 26 -5.63 7.64 -1.93
C ILE A 26 -5.33 7.47 -3.41
N VAL A 27 -4.21 6.81 -3.71
CA VAL A 27 -3.91 6.28 -5.05
C VAL A 27 -4.08 4.77 -4.98
N VAL A 28 -4.90 4.22 -5.86
CA VAL A 28 -5.17 2.78 -5.92
C VAL A 28 -4.27 2.15 -6.98
N TRP A 29 -3.50 1.14 -6.56
CA TRP A 29 -2.60 0.39 -7.43
C TRP A 29 -3.12 -1.04 -7.55
N ASN A 30 -3.24 -1.55 -8.76
CA ASN A 30 -3.63 -2.95 -8.97
C ASN A 30 -2.93 -3.53 -10.18
N ARG A 31 -2.63 -4.81 -10.12
CA ARG A 31 -1.97 -5.51 -11.23
C ARG A 31 -2.86 -5.56 -12.47
N THR A 32 -4.18 -5.65 -12.27
CA THR A 32 -5.17 -5.60 -13.35
C THR A 32 -5.99 -4.32 -13.18
N ILE A 33 -5.78 -3.36 -14.05
CA ILE A 33 -6.41 -2.03 -13.92
C ILE A 33 -7.93 -2.10 -14.02
N GLU A 34 -8.47 -2.99 -14.83
CA GLU A 34 -9.91 -3.17 -15.00
C GLU A 34 -10.58 -3.61 -13.70
N LYS A 35 -9.90 -4.45 -12.90
CA LYS A 35 -10.43 -4.86 -11.59
C LYS A 35 -10.49 -3.69 -10.62
N ALA A 36 -9.49 -2.81 -10.64
CA ALA A 36 -9.49 -1.62 -9.81
C ALA A 36 -10.60 -0.65 -10.25
N ILE A 37 -10.81 -0.47 -11.54
CA ILE A 37 -11.89 0.37 -12.06
C ILE A 37 -13.25 -0.19 -11.64
N SER A 38 -13.45 -1.51 -11.72
CA SER A 38 -14.68 -2.14 -11.25
C SER A 38 -14.91 -1.93 -9.77
N ALA A 39 -13.84 -1.94 -8.98
CA ALA A 39 -13.93 -1.84 -7.53
C ALA A 39 -14.24 -0.40 -7.07
N VAL A 40 -13.59 0.61 -7.64
CA VAL A 40 -13.62 1.98 -7.13
C VAL A 40 -13.73 3.06 -8.20
N GLY A 41 -13.83 2.70 -9.47
CA GLY A 41 -13.88 3.66 -10.58
C GLY A 41 -15.05 4.62 -10.55
N ASP A 42 -16.11 4.29 -9.83
CA ASP A 42 -17.28 5.14 -9.64
C ASP A 42 -17.05 6.27 -8.61
N ILE A 43 -16.02 6.16 -7.76
CA ILE A 43 -15.77 7.12 -6.68
C ILE A 43 -14.38 7.75 -6.73
N THR A 44 -13.49 7.27 -7.59
CA THR A 44 -12.16 7.89 -7.77
C THR A 44 -11.61 7.63 -9.17
N LYS A 45 -10.75 8.55 -9.62
CA LYS A 45 -9.97 8.39 -10.86
C LYS A 45 -8.49 8.15 -10.58
N SER A 46 -8.08 8.17 -9.32
CA SER A 46 -6.69 7.94 -8.90
C SER A 46 -6.39 6.44 -8.87
N ILE A 47 -6.37 5.82 -10.03
CA ILE A 47 -6.17 4.38 -10.23
C ILE A 47 -4.99 4.19 -11.18
N LYS A 48 -4.02 3.35 -10.79
CA LYS A 48 -2.85 3.05 -11.61
C LYS A 48 -2.60 1.55 -11.66
N GLU A 49 -2.02 1.10 -12.77
CA GLU A 49 -1.51 -0.26 -12.87
C GLU A 49 -0.31 -0.41 -11.94
N PHE A 50 -0.27 -1.51 -11.17
CA PHE A 50 0.80 -1.71 -10.19
C PHE A 50 2.14 -1.93 -10.89
N ASP A 51 3.10 -1.07 -10.56
CA ASP A 51 4.50 -1.14 -10.96
C ASP A 51 5.31 -0.60 -9.79
N ILE A 52 6.18 -1.45 -9.23
CA ILE A 52 6.94 -1.07 -8.03
C ILE A 52 7.91 0.10 -8.29
N HIS A 53 8.43 0.23 -9.50
CA HIS A 53 9.31 1.34 -9.85
C HIS A 53 8.54 2.67 -9.92
N GLU A 54 7.34 2.64 -10.48
CA GLU A 54 6.49 3.80 -10.54
C GLU A 54 6.01 4.21 -9.14
N LEU A 55 5.64 3.22 -8.31
CA LEU A 55 5.29 3.47 -6.92
C LEU A 55 6.45 4.12 -6.17
N LYS A 56 7.67 3.64 -6.37
CA LYS A 56 8.86 4.22 -5.76
C LYS A 56 9.00 5.71 -6.11
N ASN A 57 8.74 6.08 -7.35
CA ASN A 57 8.83 7.47 -7.80
C ASN A 57 7.72 8.35 -7.21
N CYS A 58 6.56 7.78 -6.91
CA CYS A 58 5.42 8.51 -6.36
C CYS A 58 5.44 8.63 -4.83
N LEU A 59 6.16 7.71 -4.16
CA LEU A 59 6.11 7.57 -2.71
C LEU A 59 6.93 8.66 -2.01
N GLY A 60 6.30 9.39 -1.12
CA GLY A 60 6.93 10.48 -0.35
C GLY A 60 7.10 10.12 1.12
N LYS A 61 7.93 10.89 1.81
CA LYS A 61 8.16 10.75 3.25
C LYS A 61 6.84 10.95 4.01
N GLY A 62 6.53 10.03 4.91
CA GLY A 62 5.32 10.10 5.71
C GLY A 62 4.08 9.53 5.04
N ASP A 63 4.17 9.11 3.77
CA ASP A 63 3.08 8.42 3.09
C ASP A 63 2.84 7.05 3.72
N ILE A 64 1.73 6.43 3.36
CA ILE A 64 1.36 5.09 3.83
C ILE A 64 1.21 4.17 2.63
N VAL A 65 1.85 3.00 2.70
CA VAL A 65 1.67 1.93 1.72
C VAL A 65 0.83 0.84 2.38
N VAL A 66 -0.33 0.54 1.80
CA VAL A 66 -1.19 -0.57 2.25
C VAL A 66 -1.06 -1.68 1.22
N SER A 67 -0.60 -2.85 1.65
CA SER A 67 -0.46 -4.01 0.77
C SER A 67 -1.56 -5.03 1.03
N MET A 68 -2.46 -5.16 0.06
CA MET A 68 -3.45 -6.22 -0.04
C MET A 68 -3.14 -7.15 -1.21
N LEU A 69 -1.90 -7.09 -1.71
CA LEU A 69 -1.38 -7.97 -2.74
C LEU A 69 -1.02 -9.34 -2.13
N PRO A 70 -0.71 -10.35 -2.97
CA PRO A 70 -0.18 -11.61 -2.46
C PRO A 70 1.06 -11.42 -1.59
N ALA A 71 1.27 -12.33 -0.63
CA ALA A 71 2.30 -12.19 0.39
C ALA A 71 3.72 -11.97 -0.17
N ASP A 72 4.00 -12.45 -1.37
CA ASP A 72 5.30 -12.29 -2.02
C ASP A 72 5.70 -10.81 -2.20
N TRP A 73 4.72 -9.91 -2.21
CA TRP A 73 4.96 -8.48 -2.37
C TRP A 73 5.16 -7.74 -1.05
N HIS A 74 4.85 -8.35 0.09
CA HIS A 74 4.87 -7.64 1.36
C HIS A 74 6.28 -7.20 1.76
N VAL A 75 7.27 -8.08 1.68
CA VAL A 75 8.65 -7.73 2.03
C VAL A 75 9.25 -6.70 1.07
N PRO A 76 9.13 -6.86 -0.27
CA PRO A 76 9.58 -5.82 -1.19
C PRO A 76 8.95 -4.46 -0.94
N LEU A 77 7.66 -4.40 -0.67
CA LEU A 77 6.96 -3.13 -0.38
C LEU A 77 7.37 -2.55 0.97
N ALA A 78 7.56 -3.40 1.99
CA ALA A 78 8.05 -2.93 3.28
C ALA A 78 9.45 -2.33 3.17
N ASN A 79 10.35 -2.96 2.42
CA ASN A 79 11.68 -2.42 2.17
C ASN A 79 11.62 -1.09 1.42
N LEU A 80 10.76 -0.97 0.43
CA LEU A 80 10.55 0.27 -0.30
C LEU A 80 10.05 1.38 0.64
N SER A 81 9.11 1.05 1.52
CA SER A 81 8.58 1.99 2.50
C SER A 81 9.67 2.51 3.43
N LEU A 82 10.55 1.64 3.92
CA LEU A 82 11.69 2.03 4.74
C LEU A 82 12.64 2.97 3.99
N GLU A 83 12.96 2.65 2.74
CA GLU A 83 13.83 3.47 1.91
C GLU A 83 13.27 4.88 1.73
N LYS A 84 11.95 5.00 1.58
CA LYS A 84 11.27 6.28 1.36
C LYS A 84 10.80 6.96 2.64
N GLN A 85 11.08 6.38 3.80
CA GLN A 85 10.61 6.88 5.10
C GLN A 85 9.08 7.01 5.14
N SER A 86 8.38 6.03 4.57
CA SER A 86 6.93 5.91 4.61
C SER A 86 6.51 4.75 5.49
N HIS A 87 5.23 4.72 5.88
CA HIS A 87 4.67 3.67 6.72
C HIS A 87 4.14 2.53 5.87
N PHE A 88 4.11 1.32 6.44
CA PHE A 88 3.64 0.13 5.75
C PHE A 88 2.60 -0.62 6.57
N VAL A 89 1.51 -1.03 5.92
CA VAL A 89 0.43 -1.83 6.52
C VAL A 89 0.11 -2.99 5.59
N SER A 90 -0.02 -4.19 6.14
CA SER A 90 -0.52 -5.33 5.39
C SER A 90 -1.49 -6.15 6.23
N SER A 91 -2.27 -7.01 5.57
CA SER A 91 -3.21 -7.92 6.22
C SER A 91 -2.61 -9.30 6.48
N SER A 92 -1.32 -9.49 6.25
CA SER A 92 -0.64 -10.76 6.40
C SER A 92 -0.12 -10.99 7.81
N TYR A 93 0.17 -12.26 8.14
CA TYR A 93 0.92 -12.61 9.32
C TYR A 93 2.36 -12.10 9.23
N ILE A 94 2.98 -11.87 10.39
CA ILE A 94 4.38 -11.46 10.44
C ILE A 94 5.26 -12.64 10.03
N SER A 95 6.05 -12.45 8.96
CA SER A 95 7.07 -13.40 8.55
C SER A 95 8.40 -13.11 9.28
N PRO A 96 9.35 -14.07 9.31
CA PRO A 96 10.68 -13.79 9.83
C PRO A 96 11.37 -12.61 9.16
N GLU A 97 11.20 -12.48 7.84
CA GLU A 97 11.76 -11.38 7.06
C GLU A 97 11.16 -10.04 7.49
N MET A 98 9.86 -9.99 7.71
CA MET A 98 9.19 -8.76 8.19
C MET A 98 9.65 -8.41 9.60
N ARG A 99 9.78 -9.41 10.47
CA ARG A 99 10.27 -9.18 11.84
C ARG A 99 11.69 -8.61 11.84
N ALA A 100 12.54 -9.07 10.92
CA ALA A 100 13.91 -8.58 10.79
C ALA A 100 14.00 -7.11 10.42
N LEU A 101 12.94 -6.53 9.84
CA LEU A 101 12.89 -5.12 9.46
C LEU A 101 12.57 -4.18 10.63
N HIS A 102 12.27 -4.72 11.81
CA HIS A 102 11.86 -3.89 12.96
C HIS A 102 12.91 -2.82 13.32
N LYS A 103 14.18 -3.19 13.35
CA LYS A 103 15.25 -2.24 13.71
C LYS A 103 15.36 -1.10 12.69
N GLU A 104 15.24 -1.42 11.42
CA GLU A 104 15.26 -0.44 10.35
C GLU A 104 14.05 0.49 10.43
N ALA A 105 12.88 -0.02 10.79
CA ALA A 105 11.68 0.79 10.98
C ALA A 105 11.86 1.80 12.11
N VAL A 106 12.44 1.38 13.23
CA VAL A 106 12.74 2.27 14.36
C VAL A 106 13.70 3.38 13.93
N LYS A 107 14.78 3.04 13.21
CA LYS A 107 15.75 4.03 12.72
C LYS A 107 15.13 5.01 11.73
N ALA A 108 14.25 4.55 10.87
CA ALA A 108 13.57 5.39 9.88
C ALA A 108 12.41 6.19 10.46
N ASN A 109 12.04 5.92 11.72
CA ASN A 109 10.91 6.56 12.40
C ASN A 109 9.59 6.32 11.64
N VAL A 110 9.36 5.09 11.21
CA VAL A 110 8.15 4.68 10.52
C VAL A 110 7.52 3.46 11.19
N CYS A 111 6.24 3.21 10.88
CA CYS A 111 5.50 2.06 11.38
C CYS A 111 5.45 0.96 10.32
N LEU A 112 5.68 -0.28 10.75
CA LEU A 112 5.39 -1.49 9.96
C LEU A 112 4.31 -2.26 10.72
N VAL A 113 3.13 -2.39 10.12
CA VAL A 113 1.97 -3.06 10.72
C VAL A 113 1.52 -4.21 9.83
N ASN A 114 1.37 -5.38 10.43
CA ASN A 114 0.87 -6.58 9.74
C ASN A 114 -0.49 -7.02 10.27
#